data_078b5074ffa2a8a5660851c0dec1a54f
#
_entry.id   078b5074ffa2a8a5660851c0dec1a54f
#
_cell.length_a   1.000
_cell.length_b   1.000
_cell.length_c   1.000
_cell.angle_alpha   90.00
_cell.angle_beta   90.00
_cell.angle_gamma   90.00
#
_symmetry.space_group_name_H-M   'P 1'
#
loop_
_entity.id
_entity.type
_entity.pdbx_description
1 polymer ?
#
loop_
_entity_poly.entity_id
_entity_poly.type
_entity_poly.pdbx_seq_one_letter_code
_entity_poly.pdbx_strand_id
1 'polypeptide(L)'
;MYKRQGDADIVVAGGMENMSMAPYALKNARYGYRMGNAPMIDTMVNDALWDAFNDYHMGITAENVAEQWGLTREQLDEFAAASQQKACAAIEAGKFKDEIVPVEVKKKKETIVVDTDEGPRPGTTAEGIARLRPAFKKDGIVTAANASSINDGAAAIVGMSEEKAKELGVTPM
;
A
#
# COMPACT_ATOMS: atom_id res chain seq x y z
N MET A 1 -14.85 -7.12 16.55
CA MET A 1 -16.14 -6.73 17.15
C MET A 1 -17.07 -7.94 17.24
N TYR A 2 -17.40 -8.64 16.19
CA TYR A 2 -18.31 -9.82 16.20
C TYR A 2 -17.92 -10.94 17.17
N LYS A 3 -16.63 -11.26 17.35
CA LYS A 3 -16.16 -12.23 18.33
C LYS A 3 -16.49 -11.88 19.80
N ARG A 4 -16.38 -10.61 20.18
CA ARG A 4 -16.69 -10.16 21.53
C ARG A 4 -18.19 -10.21 21.83
N GLN A 5 -19.00 -10.16 20.80
CA GLN A 5 -20.48 -10.22 20.90
C GLN A 5 -21.03 -11.65 20.87
N GLY A 6 -20.17 -12.64 20.56
CA GLY A 6 -20.57 -14.05 20.46
C GLY A 6 -21.30 -14.42 19.15
N ASP A 7 -21.22 -13.54 18.13
CA ASP A 7 -21.90 -13.78 16.85
C ASP A 7 -21.12 -14.77 15.95
N ALA A 8 -19.83 -14.91 16.18
CA ALA A 8 -18.97 -15.83 15.41
C ALA A 8 -17.74 -16.27 16.21
N ASP A 9 -17.39 -17.54 16.13
CA ASP A 9 -16.18 -18.13 16.74
C ASP A 9 -14.94 -17.94 15.87
N ILE A 10 -15.13 -18.00 14.54
CA ILE A 10 -14.07 -17.86 13.54
C ILE A 10 -14.50 -16.77 12.56
N VAL A 11 -13.58 -15.88 12.23
CA VAL A 11 -13.80 -14.78 11.27
C VAL A 11 -12.69 -14.80 10.23
N VAL A 12 -13.06 -14.75 8.96
CA VAL A 12 -12.13 -14.44 7.88
C VAL A 12 -12.22 -12.94 7.58
N ALA A 13 -11.09 -12.26 7.63
CA ALA A 13 -10.98 -10.85 7.30
C ALA A 13 -9.93 -10.65 6.22
N GLY A 14 -10.22 -9.79 5.25
CA GLY A 14 -9.29 -9.54 4.16
C GLY A 14 -9.64 -8.28 3.40
N GLY A 15 -8.76 -7.92 2.49
CA GLY A 15 -8.92 -6.81 1.58
C GLY A 15 -8.11 -7.03 0.30
N MET A 16 -8.50 -6.31 -0.74
CA MET A 16 -7.78 -6.28 -2.01
C MET A 16 -7.79 -4.87 -2.57
N GLU A 17 -6.78 -4.57 -3.35
CA GLU A 17 -6.67 -3.32 -4.09
C GLU A 17 -6.03 -3.57 -5.44
N ASN A 18 -6.48 -2.83 -6.44
CA ASN A 18 -5.89 -2.83 -7.78
C ASN A 18 -5.71 -1.38 -8.25
N MET A 19 -4.66 -0.74 -7.76
CA MET A 19 -4.35 0.66 -8.06
C MET A 19 -3.94 0.85 -9.53
N SER A 20 -3.27 -0.15 -10.14
CA SER A 20 -2.80 -0.04 -11.52
C SER A 20 -3.94 -0.03 -12.55
N MET A 21 -5.13 -0.52 -12.19
CA MET A 21 -6.30 -0.53 -13.05
C MET A 21 -7.42 0.44 -12.61
N ALA A 22 -7.14 1.33 -11.67
CA ALA A 22 -8.09 2.35 -11.25
C ALA A 22 -8.51 3.22 -12.46
N PRO A 23 -9.82 3.35 -12.77
CA PRO A 23 -10.26 4.10 -13.93
C PRO A 23 -10.20 5.60 -13.72
N TYR A 24 -10.26 6.34 -14.82
CA TYR A 24 -10.54 7.78 -14.78
C TYR A 24 -12.04 8.04 -14.97
N ALA A 25 -12.59 8.99 -14.24
CA ALA A 25 -14.01 9.36 -14.27
C ALA A 25 -14.25 10.76 -14.86
N LEU A 26 -15.33 10.87 -15.64
CA LEU A 26 -15.89 12.12 -16.11
C LEU A 26 -17.23 12.38 -15.41
N LYS A 27 -17.27 13.31 -14.44
CA LYS A 27 -18.42 13.51 -13.54
C LYS A 27 -19.77 13.71 -14.25
N ASN A 28 -19.78 14.46 -15.33
CA ASN A 28 -21.01 14.82 -16.04
C ASN A 28 -21.22 14.06 -17.36
N ALA A 29 -20.40 13.07 -17.68
CA ALA A 29 -20.47 12.38 -18.98
C ALA A 29 -21.83 11.74 -19.25
N ARG A 30 -22.51 11.21 -18.22
CA ARG A 30 -23.83 10.58 -18.36
C ARG A 30 -24.90 11.54 -18.88
N TYR A 31 -24.83 12.80 -18.48
CA TYR A 31 -25.81 13.84 -18.87
C TYR A 31 -25.27 14.80 -19.91
N GLY A 32 -24.02 14.58 -20.36
CA GLY A 32 -23.32 15.39 -21.34
C GLY A 32 -22.63 16.64 -20.78
N TYR A 33 -21.50 16.97 -21.39
CA TYR A 33 -20.86 18.26 -21.20
C TYR A 33 -21.36 19.24 -22.26
N ARG A 34 -21.74 20.45 -21.84
CA ARG A 34 -22.32 21.43 -22.77
C ARG A 34 -21.24 22.34 -23.38
N MET A 35 -20.68 23.25 -22.59
CA MET A 35 -19.67 24.22 -23.02
C MET A 35 -18.61 24.38 -21.92
N GLY A 36 -17.35 24.55 -22.31
CA GLY A 36 -16.23 24.71 -21.43
C GLY A 36 -15.47 23.39 -21.13
N ASN A 37 -14.31 23.55 -20.50
CA ASN A 37 -13.46 22.41 -20.12
C ASN A 37 -13.98 21.71 -18.87
N ALA A 38 -13.69 20.41 -18.77
CA ALA A 38 -13.98 19.62 -17.59
C ALA A 38 -12.80 18.71 -17.23
N PRO A 39 -12.49 18.51 -15.96
CA PRO A 39 -11.41 17.63 -15.55
C PRO A 39 -11.80 16.16 -15.74
N MET A 40 -10.83 15.34 -16.11
CA MET A 40 -10.88 13.90 -15.99
C MET A 40 -10.25 13.54 -14.65
N ILE A 41 -10.97 12.79 -13.82
CA ILE A 41 -10.60 12.51 -12.45
C ILE A 41 -9.95 11.14 -12.34
N ASP A 42 -8.73 11.07 -11.82
CA ASP A 42 -8.07 9.85 -11.42
C ASP A 42 -8.76 9.32 -10.15
N THR A 43 -9.46 8.19 -10.26
CA THR A 43 -10.19 7.61 -9.13
C THR A 43 -9.26 7.02 -8.07
N MET A 44 -8.05 6.58 -8.43
CA MET A 44 -7.06 6.15 -7.46
C MET A 44 -6.69 7.30 -6.51
N VAL A 45 -6.46 8.49 -7.05
CA VAL A 45 -6.14 9.66 -6.23
C VAL A 45 -7.37 10.15 -5.48
N ASN A 46 -8.50 10.35 -6.18
CA ASN A 46 -9.71 10.97 -5.62
C ASN A 46 -10.37 10.11 -4.53
N ASP A 47 -10.39 8.79 -4.69
CA ASP A 47 -11.16 7.88 -3.82
C ASP A 47 -10.30 7.19 -2.76
N ALA A 48 -8.98 7.03 -3.00
CA ALA A 48 -8.07 6.33 -2.11
C ALA A 48 -6.99 7.22 -1.48
N LEU A 49 -6.39 8.14 -2.24
CA LEU A 49 -5.21 8.89 -1.82
C LEU A 49 -5.51 10.35 -1.43
N TRP A 50 -6.76 10.75 -1.47
CA TRP A 50 -7.20 12.10 -1.10
C TRP A 50 -7.85 12.12 0.28
N ASP A 51 -7.35 12.97 1.18
CA ASP A 51 -8.00 13.24 2.46
C ASP A 51 -9.26 14.08 2.24
N ALA A 52 -10.42 13.43 2.34
CA ALA A 52 -11.72 14.06 2.13
C ALA A 52 -12.11 15.07 3.22
N PHE A 53 -11.47 15.04 4.39
CA PHE A 53 -11.75 15.96 5.49
C PHE A 53 -10.97 17.26 5.36
N ASN A 54 -9.70 17.17 4.94
CA ASN A 54 -8.79 18.33 4.86
C ASN A 54 -8.50 18.77 3.42
N ASP A 55 -9.04 18.06 2.43
CA ASP A 55 -8.99 18.40 1.01
C ASP A 55 -7.56 18.49 0.44
N TYR A 56 -6.73 17.46 0.74
CA TYR A 56 -5.39 17.35 0.17
C TYR A 56 -4.95 15.88 -0.01
N HIS A 57 -3.92 15.66 -0.83
CA HIS A 57 -3.33 14.35 -1.07
C HIS A 57 -2.62 13.83 0.19
N MET A 58 -2.67 12.52 0.46
CA MET A 58 -2.03 11.89 1.62
C MET A 58 -0.50 12.11 1.68
N GLY A 59 0.16 12.42 0.57
CA GLY A 59 1.54 12.89 0.57
C GLY A 59 1.73 14.20 1.32
N ILE A 60 0.73 15.11 1.29
CA ILE A 60 0.74 16.32 2.13
C ILE A 60 0.49 15.97 3.60
N THR A 61 -0.31 14.92 3.89
CA THR A 61 -0.42 14.40 5.27
C THR A 61 0.96 14.00 5.82
N ALA A 62 1.77 13.32 5.03
CA ALA A 62 3.13 12.95 5.43
C ALA A 62 4.03 14.16 5.67
N GLU A 63 3.94 15.21 4.83
CA GLU A 63 4.64 16.49 5.04
C GLU A 63 4.18 17.18 6.34
N ASN A 64 2.87 17.17 6.62
CA ASN A 64 2.31 17.74 7.84
C ASN A 64 2.79 17.00 9.10
N VAL A 65 2.87 15.67 9.03
CA VAL A 65 3.44 14.84 10.10
C VAL A 65 4.90 15.22 10.34
N ALA A 66 5.68 15.30 9.27
CA ALA A 66 7.08 15.66 9.37
C ALA A 66 7.28 17.06 10.01
N GLU A 67 6.49 18.04 9.60
CA GLU A 67 6.51 19.40 10.17
C GLU A 67 6.11 19.40 11.66
N GLN A 68 5.03 18.70 12.00
CA GLN A 68 4.51 18.66 13.38
C GLN A 68 5.50 18.03 14.36
N TRP A 69 6.26 17.02 13.98
CA TRP A 69 7.23 16.34 14.84
C TRP A 69 8.69 16.74 14.57
N GLY A 70 8.93 17.73 13.71
CA GLY A 70 10.26 18.24 13.41
C GLY A 70 11.18 17.16 12.77
N LEU A 71 10.62 16.28 11.95
CA LEU A 71 11.38 15.24 11.25
C LEU A 71 12.18 15.87 10.11
N THR A 72 13.40 15.34 9.88
CA THR A 72 14.27 15.80 8.81
C THR A 72 14.18 14.86 7.60
N ARG A 73 14.64 15.32 6.45
CA ARG A 73 14.75 14.52 5.23
C ARG A 73 15.67 13.31 5.45
N GLU A 74 16.76 13.48 6.13
CA GLU A 74 17.73 12.43 6.44
C GLU A 74 17.09 11.31 7.27
N GLN A 75 16.31 11.68 8.30
CA GLN A 75 15.57 10.71 9.12
C GLN A 75 14.56 9.90 8.31
N LEU A 76 13.84 10.54 7.39
CA LEU A 76 12.90 9.86 6.50
C LEU A 76 13.63 8.90 5.56
N ASP A 77 14.74 9.31 4.99
CA ASP A 77 15.52 8.50 4.07
C ASP A 77 16.21 7.32 4.78
N GLU A 78 16.72 7.52 6.00
CA GLU A 78 17.24 6.44 6.86
C GLU A 78 16.16 5.41 7.21
N PHE A 79 14.97 5.88 7.58
CA PHE A 79 13.83 5.01 7.86
C PHE A 79 13.41 4.20 6.63
N ALA A 80 13.33 4.85 5.47
CA ALA A 80 12.98 4.20 4.21
C ALA A 80 14.03 3.16 3.80
N ALA A 81 15.32 3.48 3.91
CA ALA A 81 16.40 2.55 3.61
C ALA A 81 16.36 1.33 4.55
N ALA A 82 16.18 1.55 5.85
CA ALA A 82 16.04 0.47 6.83
C ALA A 82 14.82 -0.43 6.53
N SER A 83 13.70 0.14 6.11
CA SER A 83 12.51 -0.60 5.70
C SER A 83 12.80 -1.50 4.49
N GLN A 84 13.43 -0.97 3.45
CA GLN A 84 13.82 -1.75 2.26
C GLN A 84 14.78 -2.88 2.62
N GLN A 85 15.80 -2.63 3.44
CA GLN A 85 16.76 -3.63 3.87
C GLN A 85 16.11 -4.76 4.66
N LYS A 86 15.19 -4.43 5.58
CA LYS A 86 14.42 -5.43 6.34
C LYS A 86 13.54 -6.29 5.44
N ALA A 87 12.85 -5.68 4.48
CA ALA A 87 11.98 -6.40 3.54
C ALA A 87 12.81 -7.36 2.66
N CYS A 88 13.91 -6.88 2.08
CA CYS A 88 14.78 -7.71 1.26
C CYS A 88 15.39 -8.87 2.05
N ALA A 89 15.87 -8.64 3.27
CA ALA A 89 16.40 -9.69 4.13
C ALA A 89 15.35 -10.72 4.52
N ALA A 90 14.09 -10.30 4.76
CA ALA A 90 12.99 -11.20 5.06
C ALA A 90 12.61 -12.07 3.86
N ILE A 91 12.60 -11.50 2.65
CA ILE A 91 12.36 -12.23 1.39
C ILE A 91 13.48 -13.25 1.17
N GLU A 92 14.74 -12.84 1.28
CA GLU A 92 15.90 -13.73 1.12
C GLU A 92 15.91 -14.88 2.13
N ALA A 93 15.52 -14.61 3.37
CA ALA A 93 15.34 -15.62 4.41
C ALA A 93 14.07 -16.50 4.24
N GLY A 94 13.26 -16.26 3.22
CA GLY A 94 12.05 -17.01 2.91
C GLY A 94 10.93 -16.87 3.94
N LYS A 95 10.91 -15.77 4.71
CA LYS A 95 9.93 -15.57 5.81
C LYS A 95 8.48 -15.47 5.34
N PHE A 96 8.25 -15.15 4.06
CA PHE A 96 6.90 -14.97 3.50
C PHE A 96 6.41 -16.20 2.71
N LYS A 97 7.21 -17.28 2.59
CA LYS A 97 6.88 -18.43 1.73
C LYS A 97 5.58 -19.12 2.11
N ASP A 98 5.28 -19.20 3.40
CA ASP A 98 4.11 -19.93 3.89
C ASP A 98 2.81 -19.10 3.76
N GLU A 99 2.91 -17.81 3.52
CA GLU A 99 1.75 -16.89 3.41
C GLU A 99 1.49 -16.42 1.98
N ILE A 100 2.49 -16.47 1.09
CA ILE A 100 2.33 -16.06 -0.31
C ILE A 100 1.56 -17.11 -1.08
N VAL A 101 0.46 -16.68 -1.71
CA VAL A 101 -0.30 -17.47 -2.67
C VAL A 101 0.16 -17.10 -4.09
N PRO A 102 0.84 -18.00 -4.82
CA PRO A 102 1.28 -17.71 -6.19
C PRO A 102 0.11 -17.44 -7.12
N VAL A 103 0.23 -16.43 -7.99
CA VAL A 103 -0.78 -16.05 -8.97
C VAL A 103 -0.28 -16.37 -10.37
N GLU A 104 -1.01 -17.20 -11.11
CA GLU A 104 -0.71 -17.50 -12.52
C GLU A 104 -1.29 -16.41 -13.44
N VAL A 105 -0.42 -15.73 -14.15
CA VAL A 105 -0.80 -14.72 -15.16
C VAL A 105 -0.60 -15.31 -16.56
N LYS A 106 -1.69 -15.54 -17.27
CA LYS A 106 -1.66 -16.05 -18.65
C LYS A 106 -1.35 -14.91 -19.61
N LYS A 107 -0.20 -14.99 -20.29
CA LYS A 107 0.15 -14.17 -21.45
C LYS A 107 -0.09 -14.96 -22.73
N LYS A 108 -0.11 -14.29 -23.91
CA LYS A 108 -0.44 -14.93 -25.20
C LYS A 108 0.34 -16.22 -25.51
N LYS A 109 1.58 -16.37 -25.04
CA LYS A 109 2.47 -17.50 -25.35
C LYS A 109 3.03 -18.21 -24.11
N GLU A 110 2.79 -17.70 -22.92
CA GLU A 110 3.37 -18.22 -21.67
C GLU A 110 2.45 -17.95 -20.48
N THR A 111 2.61 -18.73 -19.44
CA THR A 111 2.06 -18.44 -18.11
C THR A 111 3.20 -18.00 -17.22
N ILE A 112 3.07 -16.84 -16.59
CA ILE A 112 4.02 -16.32 -15.61
C ILE A 112 3.42 -16.55 -14.23
N VAL A 113 4.21 -17.10 -13.31
CA VAL A 113 3.84 -17.21 -11.91
C VAL A 113 4.39 -16.00 -11.17
N VAL A 114 3.52 -15.24 -10.51
CA VAL A 114 3.87 -14.13 -9.64
C VAL A 114 3.77 -14.63 -8.19
N ASP A 115 4.91 -14.74 -7.53
CA ASP A 115 5.08 -15.27 -6.18
C ASP A 115 6.05 -14.46 -5.32
N THR A 116 6.46 -13.30 -5.82
CA THR A 116 7.45 -12.43 -5.16
C THR A 116 7.04 -10.97 -5.34
N ASP A 117 7.13 -10.18 -4.26
CA ASP A 117 6.89 -8.75 -4.30
C ASP A 117 7.92 -8.01 -5.16
N GLU A 118 7.45 -7.15 -6.07
CA GLU A 118 8.30 -6.35 -6.96
C GLU A 118 8.81 -5.05 -6.31
N GLY A 119 8.17 -4.60 -5.22
CA GLY A 119 8.44 -3.31 -4.58
C GLY A 119 9.77 -3.21 -3.84
N PRO A 120 10.20 -4.21 -3.06
CA PRO A 120 11.46 -4.18 -2.32
C PRO A 120 12.66 -4.09 -3.25
N ARG A 121 13.58 -3.15 -2.93
CA ARG A 121 14.76 -2.86 -3.76
C ARG A 121 16.05 -3.18 -3.00
N PRO A 122 16.74 -4.27 -3.32
CA PRO A 122 18.03 -4.61 -2.73
C PRO A 122 19.06 -3.48 -2.93
N GLY A 123 19.89 -3.27 -1.91
CA GLY A 123 20.96 -2.26 -1.97
C GLY A 123 20.49 -0.81 -1.78
N THR A 124 19.24 -0.58 -1.37
CA THR A 124 18.78 0.78 -1.03
C THR A 124 19.53 1.32 0.19
N THR A 125 20.11 2.51 0.06
CA THR A 125 20.76 3.26 1.14
C THR A 125 20.20 4.67 1.23
N ALA A 126 20.31 5.31 2.40
CA ALA A 126 19.88 6.70 2.59
C ALA A 126 20.61 7.66 1.63
N GLU A 127 21.90 7.49 1.44
CA GLU A 127 22.70 8.30 0.50
C GLU A 127 22.25 8.12 -0.95
N GLY A 128 21.87 6.87 -1.31
CA GLY A 128 21.42 6.54 -2.67
C GLY A 128 20.11 7.25 -3.04
N ILE A 129 19.21 7.46 -2.08
CA ILE A 129 17.92 8.11 -2.27
C ILE A 129 17.92 9.61 -1.93
N ALA A 130 18.96 10.14 -1.28
CA ALA A 130 19.03 11.54 -0.81
C ALA A 130 18.86 12.59 -1.93
N ARG A 131 19.19 12.24 -3.17
CA ARG A 131 19.10 13.15 -4.33
C ARG A 131 17.73 13.28 -4.94
N LEU A 132 16.76 12.48 -4.48
CA LEU A 132 15.40 12.52 -5.01
C LEU A 132 14.70 13.82 -4.64
N ARG A 133 13.94 14.33 -5.60
CA ARG A 133 13.18 15.57 -5.39
C ARG A 133 11.91 15.29 -4.58
N PRO A 134 11.45 16.28 -3.79
CA PRO A 134 10.13 16.20 -3.17
C PRO A 134 9.04 15.91 -4.18
N ALA A 135 8.09 15.05 -3.81
CA ALA A 135 7.04 14.58 -4.71
C ALA A 135 5.72 15.37 -4.58
N PHE A 136 5.43 15.93 -3.40
CA PHE A 136 4.11 16.49 -3.08
C PHE A 136 4.13 17.98 -2.77
N LYS A 137 5.22 18.51 -2.23
CA LYS A 137 5.38 19.93 -1.85
C LYS A 137 6.72 20.43 -2.42
N LYS A 138 6.74 21.64 -2.99
CA LYS A 138 7.93 22.20 -3.67
C LYS A 138 9.19 22.16 -2.81
N ASP A 139 9.06 22.52 -1.54
CA ASP A 139 10.16 22.56 -0.56
C ASP A 139 9.94 21.50 0.54
N GLY A 140 9.30 20.37 0.17
CA GLY A 140 9.00 19.27 1.06
C GLY A 140 10.16 18.30 1.23
N ILE A 141 9.94 17.29 2.06
CA ILE A 141 10.93 16.24 2.38
C ILE A 141 10.43 14.83 2.02
N VAL A 142 9.16 14.68 1.64
CA VAL A 142 8.58 13.42 1.19
C VAL A 142 8.88 13.20 -0.29
N THR A 143 9.48 12.04 -0.61
CA THR A 143 9.91 11.68 -1.97
C THR A 143 9.30 10.37 -2.42
N ALA A 144 9.48 10.00 -3.68
CA ALA A 144 9.05 8.70 -4.20
C ALA A 144 9.72 7.48 -3.52
N ALA A 145 10.88 7.68 -2.85
CA ALA A 145 11.57 6.59 -2.17
C ALA A 145 11.25 6.47 -0.68
N ASN A 146 10.75 7.54 -0.04
CA ASN A 146 10.35 7.52 1.37
C ASN A 146 8.83 7.64 1.57
N ALA A 147 8.04 7.54 0.49
CA ALA A 147 6.60 7.42 0.49
C ALA A 147 6.16 5.98 0.21
N SER A 148 4.92 5.64 0.55
CA SER A 148 4.29 4.38 0.13
C SER A 148 4.23 4.29 -1.39
N SER A 149 4.50 3.11 -1.93
CA SER A 149 4.37 2.82 -3.36
C SER A 149 2.91 2.55 -3.75
N ILE A 150 2.64 2.64 -5.04
CA ILE A 150 1.37 2.22 -5.64
C ILE A 150 1.49 0.71 -5.88
N ASN A 151 0.56 -0.07 -5.32
CA ASN A 151 0.62 -1.53 -5.38
C ASN A 151 -0.74 -2.14 -5.72
N ASP A 152 -0.69 -3.30 -6.36
CA ASP A 152 -1.81 -4.22 -6.49
C ASP A 152 -1.59 -5.35 -5.50
N GLY A 153 -2.64 -5.80 -4.82
CA GLY A 153 -2.48 -6.89 -3.85
C GLY A 153 -3.78 -7.30 -3.19
N ALA A 154 -3.72 -8.46 -2.55
CA ALA A 154 -4.81 -8.98 -1.73
C ALA A 154 -4.23 -9.75 -0.54
N ALA A 155 -4.90 -9.68 0.60
CA ALA A 155 -4.55 -10.44 1.77
C ALA A 155 -5.80 -10.91 2.53
N ALA A 156 -5.71 -12.08 3.15
CA ALA A 156 -6.76 -12.58 4.03
C ALA A 156 -6.14 -13.23 5.28
N ILE A 157 -6.80 -13.02 6.41
CA ILE A 157 -6.44 -13.64 7.69
C ILE A 157 -7.63 -14.36 8.31
N VAL A 158 -7.35 -15.42 9.07
CA VAL A 158 -8.35 -16.13 9.87
C VAL A 158 -8.15 -15.75 11.33
N GLY A 159 -9.15 -15.10 11.91
CA GLY A 159 -9.15 -14.71 13.32
C GLY A 159 -10.06 -15.62 14.16
N MET A 160 -9.58 -16.08 15.32
CA MET A 160 -10.35 -16.87 16.27
C MET A 160 -9.92 -16.61 17.72
N SER A 161 -10.65 -17.14 18.69
CA SER A 161 -10.21 -17.09 20.08
C SER A 161 -9.08 -18.10 20.33
N GLU A 162 -8.29 -17.88 21.38
CA GLU A 162 -7.26 -18.81 21.81
C GLU A 162 -7.84 -20.19 22.15
N GLU A 163 -9.02 -20.21 22.80
CA GLU A 163 -9.74 -21.44 23.12
C GLU A 163 -10.10 -22.21 21.86
N LYS A 164 -10.61 -21.50 20.84
CA LYS A 164 -10.98 -22.10 19.56
C LYS A 164 -9.76 -22.61 18.78
N ALA A 165 -8.65 -21.89 18.84
CA ALA A 165 -7.39 -22.32 18.25
C ALA A 165 -6.88 -23.64 18.90
N LYS A 166 -6.95 -23.73 20.24
CA LYS A 166 -6.61 -24.94 20.98
C LYS A 166 -7.53 -26.11 20.64
N GLU A 167 -8.85 -25.86 20.58
CA GLU A 167 -9.84 -26.88 20.19
C GLU A 167 -9.56 -27.47 18.80
N LEU A 168 -9.16 -26.61 17.86
CA LEU A 168 -8.85 -27.00 16.47
C LEU A 168 -7.41 -27.49 16.27
N GLY A 169 -6.55 -27.38 17.28
CA GLY A 169 -5.15 -27.77 17.19
C GLY A 169 -4.32 -26.88 16.26
N VAL A 170 -4.74 -25.63 16.00
CA VAL A 170 -4.00 -24.68 15.17
C VAL A 170 -3.06 -23.81 16.01
N THR A 171 -1.87 -23.56 15.47
CA THR A 171 -0.88 -22.69 16.10
C THR A 171 -1.10 -21.26 15.60
N PRO A 172 -1.31 -20.27 16.49
CA PRO A 172 -1.36 -18.87 16.09
C PRO A 172 -0.03 -18.40 15.52
N MET A 173 -0.07 -17.47 14.56
CA MET A 173 1.11 -16.77 14.05
C MET A 173 1.65 -15.76 15.05
#